data_6ee3952908bfc3c801cbf7b62e06524f
#
_entry.id   6ee3952908bfc3c801cbf7b62e06524f
#
_cell.length_a   1.000
_cell.length_b   1.000
_cell.length_c   1.000
_cell.angle_alpha   90.00
_cell.angle_beta   90.00
_cell.angle_gamma   90.00
#
_symmetry.space_group_name_H-M   'P 1'
#
loop_
_entity.id
_entity.type
_entity.pdbx_description
1 polymer ?
#
loop_
_entity_poly.entity_id
_entity_poly.type
_entity_poly.pdbx_seq_one_letter_code
_entity_poly.pdbx_strand_id
1 'polypeptide(L)'
;GFRVTPIAAAVATALYSAPTLYAQETSGQSVGLEEIIVTSRKRTESVMDIPASIQALTSEDLKAMNARGLSDYSRFIPSLNVITYGVGSSVVVFRGANVDSGGYVAQSTSSVYLDELSLSNTGEQPSVRMVDIERVEALSGPQGTLYGSDAQAGTMRIITNKPVMNELDIVTDFSARDGSQGESSHDASIVLNLPLIDDTLALRLVGFNAKDGGYIDNIFGHTPDTDSGGAWIPSGFGTLDNAHAVEDDWNGSTIDGWRAALRWDINEDWSTTFTALGQSVDSGALNAYDPFAGDLKVVKFDEEFRKDDYDMYSFVVEGDLGFAQLVSATSYFDRTVKTHRDNTAYNHQWAQNYCGVYESDPSYYPYYYAAADGSGVVWWPVYCMAPTINGDYLSA
;
A
#
# COMPACT_ATOMS: atom_id res chain seq x y z
N GLY A 1 13.35 -18.66 30.66
CA GLY A 1 12.46 -18.06 31.64
C GLY A 1 11.77 -16.84 31.03
N PHE A 2 10.53 -17.02 30.60
CA PHE A 2 9.71 -15.96 30.01
C PHE A 2 9.52 -14.82 31.03
N ARG A 3 9.95 -13.62 30.67
CA ARG A 3 9.59 -12.40 31.39
C ARG A 3 8.28 -11.88 30.82
N VAL A 4 7.18 -12.13 31.53
CA VAL A 4 5.88 -11.52 31.20
C VAL A 4 5.98 -10.02 31.49
N THR A 5 5.78 -9.19 30.48
CA THR A 5 5.77 -7.74 30.62
C THR A 5 4.55 -7.28 31.42
N PRO A 6 4.64 -6.16 32.22
CA PRO A 6 3.54 -5.71 33.09
C PRO A 6 2.23 -5.37 32.35
N ILE A 7 2.25 -5.17 31.06
CA ILE A 7 1.05 -4.92 30.23
C ILE A 7 0.18 -6.17 30.11
N ALA A 8 0.76 -7.37 29.98
CA ALA A 8 0.01 -8.62 29.92
C ALA A 8 -0.73 -8.95 31.22
N ALA A 9 -0.17 -8.53 32.36
CA ALA A 9 -0.81 -8.70 33.67
C ALA A 9 -1.99 -7.74 33.87
N ALA A 10 -1.94 -6.52 33.33
CA ALA A 10 -3.03 -5.55 33.42
C ALA A 10 -4.25 -5.94 32.56
N VAL A 11 -4.03 -6.53 31.40
CA VAL A 11 -5.10 -7.03 30.53
C VAL A 11 -5.79 -8.26 31.15
N ALA A 12 -5.03 -9.16 31.76
CA ALA A 12 -5.60 -10.35 32.41
C ALA A 12 -6.48 -10.01 33.64
N THR A 13 -6.17 -8.94 34.38
CA THR A 13 -6.99 -8.49 35.53
C THR A 13 -8.28 -7.79 35.11
N ALA A 14 -8.30 -7.11 33.97
CA ALA A 14 -9.52 -6.47 33.41
C ALA A 14 -10.56 -7.49 32.92
N LEU A 15 -10.14 -8.65 32.45
CA LEU A 15 -11.03 -9.70 31.95
C LEU A 15 -11.72 -10.53 33.06
N TYR A 16 -11.24 -10.46 34.31
CA TYR A 16 -11.79 -11.21 35.42
C TYR A 16 -12.91 -10.51 36.22
N SER A 17 -13.20 -9.25 35.88
CA SER A 17 -14.21 -8.42 36.57
C SER A 17 -15.44 -8.07 35.76
N ALA A 18 -15.66 -8.73 34.63
CA ALA A 18 -16.86 -8.49 33.80
C ALA A 18 -18.10 -9.12 34.48
N PRO A 19 -19.18 -8.37 34.75
CA PRO A 19 -20.44 -8.94 35.21
C PRO A 19 -21.05 -9.79 34.10
N THR A 20 -21.59 -10.96 34.47
CA THR A 20 -22.31 -11.84 33.55
C THR A 20 -23.52 -11.10 32.99
N LEU A 21 -23.42 -10.67 31.75
CA LEU A 21 -24.55 -10.18 30.96
C LEU A 21 -25.45 -11.37 30.60
N TYR A 22 -26.67 -11.36 31.09
CA TYR A 22 -27.73 -12.28 30.64
C TYR A 22 -28.03 -11.97 29.17
N ALA A 23 -27.92 -12.99 28.32
CA ALA A 23 -28.37 -12.90 26.94
C ALA A 23 -29.88 -12.60 26.90
N GLN A 24 -30.25 -11.44 26.43
CA GLN A 24 -31.64 -11.10 26.14
C GLN A 24 -31.95 -11.74 24.78
N GLU A 25 -32.92 -12.65 24.76
CA GLU A 25 -33.43 -13.23 23.53
C GLU A 25 -34.01 -12.10 22.65
N THR A 26 -33.30 -11.81 21.57
CA THR A 26 -33.77 -10.88 20.54
C THR A 26 -34.84 -11.59 19.72
N SER A 27 -36.08 -11.17 19.92
CA SER A 27 -37.23 -11.51 19.07
C SER A 27 -36.92 -11.22 17.61
N GLY A 28 -37.18 -12.20 16.74
CA GLY A 28 -36.87 -12.24 15.32
C GLY A 28 -36.94 -10.91 14.60
N GLN A 29 -35.83 -10.36 14.29
CA GLN A 29 -35.70 -9.32 13.27
C GLN A 29 -35.92 -9.98 11.91
N SER A 30 -36.95 -9.49 11.20
CA SER A 30 -37.06 -9.74 9.77
C SER A 30 -35.75 -9.35 9.10
N VAL A 31 -35.13 -10.28 8.37
CA VAL A 31 -33.98 -9.99 7.49
C VAL A 31 -34.51 -9.11 6.36
N GLY A 32 -34.73 -7.82 6.62
CA GLY A 32 -34.83 -6.82 5.57
C GLY A 32 -33.46 -6.77 4.89
N LEU A 33 -33.43 -6.86 3.58
CA LEU A 33 -32.23 -6.55 2.81
C LEU A 33 -31.77 -5.16 3.25
N GLU A 34 -30.59 -5.08 3.85
CA GLU A 34 -30.01 -3.82 4.29
C GLU A 34 -29.70 -2.99 3.03
N GLU A 35 -30.31 -1.84 2.93
CA GLU A 35 -30.11 -0.95 1.78
C GLU A 35 -28.73 -0.32 1.86
N ILE A 36 -27.87 -0.64 0.90
CA ILE A 36 -26.50 -0.09 0.85
C ILE A 36 -26.59 1.33 0.28
N ILE A 37 -26.29 2.30 1.13
CA ILE A 37 -26.21 3.72 0.79
C ILE A 37 -24.78 4.07 0.41
N VAL A 38 -24.62 4.81 -0.69
CA VAL A 38 -23.33 5.27 -1.21
C VAL A 38 -23.35 6.76 -1.50
N THR A 39 -22.16 7.36 -1.56
CA THR A 39 -21.97 8.78 -1.90
C THR A 39 -21.12 8.96 -3.17
N SER A 40 -21.10 7.95 -4.00
CA SER A 40 -20.25 7.86 -5.20
C SER A 40 -20.52 8.93 -6.25
N ARG A 41 -21.71 9.51 -6.28
CA ARG A 41 -22.08 10.63 -7.16
C ARG A 41 -22.12 11.98 -6.45
N LYS A 42 -21.41 12.08 -5.30
CA LYS A 42 -21.45 13.26 -4.41
C LYS A 42 -22.83 13.58 -3.86
N ARG A 43 -23.68 12.56 -3.78
CA ARG A 43 -25.02 12.56 -3.20
C ARG A 43 -25.25 11.25 -2.50
N THR A 44 -26.02 11.28 -1.45
CA THR A 44 -26.46 10.09 -0.72
C THR A 44 -27.57 9.39 -1.53
N GLU A 45 -27.26 8.25 -2.10
CA GLU A 45 -28.19 7.47 -2.95
C GLU A 45 -28.09 5.99 -2.61
N SER A 46 -29.17 5.24 -2.84
CA SER A 46 -29.13 3.77 -2.81
C SER A 46 -28.33 3.23 -3.99
N VAL A 47 -27.47 2.22 -3.76
CA VAL A 47 -26.74 1.53 -4.85
C VAL A 47 -27.69 1.06 -5.94
N MET A 48 -28.92 0.65 -5.57
CA MET A 48 -29.93 0.12 -6.50
C MET A 48 -30.49 1.20 -7.44
N ASP A 49 -30.43 2.47 -7.06
CA ASP A 49 -30.99 3.58 -7.84
C ASP A 49 -29.97 4.22 -8.79
N ILE A 50 -28.70 3.83 -8.69
CA ILE A 50 -27.64 4.43 -9.49
C ILE A 50 -27.47 3.70 -10.82
N PRO A 51 -27.66 4.37 -11.98
CA PRO A 51 -27.50 3.76 -13.29
C PRO A 51 -26.03 3.66 -13.70
N ALA A 52 -25.20 3.08 -12.84
CA ALA A 52 -23.76 2.88 -13.06
C ALA A 52 -23.31 1.55 -12.44
N SER A 53 -22.19 1.03 -12.90
CA SER A 53 -21.60 -0.17 -12.32
C SER A 53 -20.84 0.19 -11.04
N ILE A 54 -21.51 0.09 -9.91
CA ILE A 54 -20.99 0.37 -8.58
C ILE A 54 -21.03 -0.89 -7.75
N GLN A 55 -20.00 -1.12 -6.98
CA GLN A 55 -19.95 -2.09 -5.90
C GLN A 55 -19.54 -1.40 -4.62
N ALA A 56 -20.19 -1.75 -3.53
CA ALA A 56 -19.84 -1.28 -2.21
C ALA A 56 -19.61 -2.47 -1.29
N LEU A 57 -18.56 -2.40 -0.49
CA LEU A 57 -18.26 -3.33 0.60
C LEU A 57 -18.44 -2.56 1.90
N THR A 58 -19.29 -3.05 2.76
CA THR A 58 -19.58 -2.44 4.06
C THR A 58 -18.47 -2.72 5.08
N SER A 59 -18.52 -2.06 6.23
CA SER A 59 -17.60 -2.35 7.34
C SER A 59 -17.72 -3.80 7.82
N GLU A 60 -18.91 -4.38 7.75
CA GLU A 60 -19.15 -5.77 8.12
C GLU A 60 -18.52 -6.74 7.11
N ASP A 61 -18.68 -6.45 5.80
CA ASP A 61 -18.03 -7.22 4.76
C ASP A 61 -16.49 -7.18 4.94
N LEU A 62 -15.92 -6.00 5.15
CA LEU A 62 -14.48 -5.82 5.35
C LEU A 62 -13.97 -6.59 6.58
N LYS A 63 -14.71 -6.57 7.68
CA LYS A 63 -14.41 -7.35 8.89
C LYS A 63 -14.54 -8.86 8.64
N ALA A 64 -15.59 -9.31 7.97
CA ALA A 64 -15.80 -10.71 7.64
C ALA A 64 -14.69 -11.29 6.75
N MET A 65 -14.14 -10.46 5.84
CA MET A 65 -13.00 -10.80 4.98
C MET A 65 -11.65 -10.69 5.71
N ASN A 66 -11.62 -10.14 6.93
CA ASN A 66 -10.40 -9.74 7.61
C ASN A 66 -9.51 -8.85 6.73
N ALA A 67 -10.13 -7.90 6.02
CA ALA A 67 -9.46 -7.03 5.07
C ALA A 67 -8.56 -6.02 5.82
N ARG A 68 -7.28 -6.01 5.50
CA ARG A 68 -6.27 -5.13 6.08
C ARG A 68 -5.76 -4.09 5.11
N GLY A 69 -5.83 -4.39 3.83
CA GLY A 69 -5.36 -3.53 2.77
C GLY A 69 -6.06 -3.79 1.44
N LEU A 70 -5.65 -3.07 0.43
CA LEU A 70 -6.22 -3.07 -0.90
C LEU A 70 -6.29 -4.48 -1.52
N SER A 71 -5.26 -5.27 -1.38
CA SER A 71 -5.17 -6.62 -1.98
C SER A 71 -6.20 -7.60 -1.40
N ASP A 72 -6.65 -7.39 -0.16
CA ASP A 72 -7.57 -8.32 0.50
C ASP A 72 -8.99 -8.17 -0.05
N TYR A 73 -9.52 -6.95 -0.08
CA TYR A 73 -10.89 -6.71 -0.52
C TYR A 73 -11.05 -6.61 -2.05
N SER A 74 -9.98 -6.30 -2.78
CA SER A 74 -10.04 -6.21 -4.25
C SER A 74 -10.51 -7.50 -4.92
N ARG A 75 -10.21 -8.66 -4.31
CA ARG A 75 -10.62 -9.98 -4.80
C ARG A 75 -12.14 -10.18 -4.81
N PHE A 76 -12.88 -9.40 -4.06
CA PHE A 76 -14.34 -9.44 -3.97
C PHE A 76 -15.03 -8.42 -4.90
N ILE A 77 -14.26 -7.65 -5.64
CA ILE A 77 -14.73 -6.67 -6.62
C ILE A 77 -14.37 -7.15 -8.03
N PRO A 78 -15.26 -7.81 -8.78
CA PRO A 78 -14.95 -8.46 -10.05
C PRO A 78 -14.39 -7.53 -11.13
N SER A 79 -14.70 -6.23 -11.05
CA SER A 79 -14.22 -5.23 -12.01
C SER A 79 -12.83 -4.69 -11.67
N LEU A 80 -12.31 -4.99 -10.48
CA LEU A 80 -11.08 -4.46 -9.92
C LEU A 80 -9.99 -5.53 -9.93
N ASN A 81 -8.82 -5.18 -10.40
CA ASN A 81 -7.60 -5.94 -10.19
C ASN A 81 -6.55 -5.06 -9.52
N VAL A 82 -5.71 -5.65 -8.71
CA VAL A 82 -4.59 -4.97 -8.07
C VAL A 82 -3.32 -5.69 -8.44
N ILE A 83 -2.42 -4.95 -9.05
CA ILE A 83 -1.04 -5.40 -9.27
C ILE A 83 -0.25 -4.88 -8.09
N THR A 84 0.35 -5.78 -7.30
CA THR A 84 1.15 -5.39 -6.15
C THR A 84 2.51 -6.09 -6.19
N TYR A 85 3.54 -5.33 -5.84
CA TYR A 85 4.90 -5.82 -5.67
C TYR A 85 5.31 -5.85 -4.18
N GLY A 86 4.47 -5.35 -3.31
CA GLY A 86 4.67 -5.27 -1.87
C GLY A 86 3.80 -4.18 -1.24
N VAL A 87 3.94 -3.98 0.06
CA VAL A 87 3.21 -2.95 0.79
C VAL A 87 3.59 -1.56 0.27
N GLY A 88 2.59 -0.72 -0.03
CA GLY A 88 2.81 0.61 -0.60
C GLY A 88 3.18 0.63 -2.09
N SER A 89 3.33 -0.53 -2.73
CA SER A 89 3.68 -0.68 -4.13
C SER A 89 2.56 -1.38 -4.89
N SER A 90 1.46 -0.67 -5.11
CA SER A 90 0.27 -1.24 -5.74
C SER A 90 -0.29 -0.35 -6.83
N VAL A 91 -0.87 -0.97 -7.84
CA VAL A 91 -1.56 -0.32 -8.94
C VAL A 91 -2.98 -0.83 -9.02
N VAL A 92 -3.93 0.10 -9.02
CA VAL A 92 -5.36 -0.18 -9.15
C VAL A 92 -5.74 -0.21 -10.61
N VAL A 93 -6.34 -1.32 -11.07
CA VAL A 93 -6.68 -1.55 -12.48
C VAL A 93 -8.16 -1.92 -12.59
N PHE A 94 -8.95 -1.09 -13.23
CA PHE A 94 -10.35 -1.40 -13.53
C PHE A 94 -10.47 -2.01 -14.92
N ARG A 95 -11.18 -3.16 -15.03
CA ARG A 95 -11.50 -3.86 -16.30
C ARG A 95 -10.28 -4.11 -17.19
N GLY A 96 -9.10 -4.28 -16.60
CA GLY A 96 -7.85 -4.50 -17.33
C GLY A 96 -7.26 -3.26 -18.02
N ALA A 97 -7.87 -2.07 -17.85
CA ALA A 97 -7.33 -0.84 -18.42
C ALA A 97 -6.20 -0.31 -17.53
N ASN A 98 -4.99 -0.42 -17.99
CA ASN A 98 -3.79 0.08 -17.34
C ASN A 98 -2.84 0.66 -18.38
N VAL A 99 -2.19 1.76 -18.05
CA VAL A 99 -0.99 2.24 -18.73
C VAL A 99 0.18 1.70 -17.93
N ASP A 100 1.20 1.21 -18.58
CA ASP A 100 2.37 0.63 -17.92
C ASP A 100 2.78 1.48 -16.71
N SER A 101 2.72 0.87 -15.55
CA SER A 101 2.92 1.51 -14.27
C SER A 101 4.29 1.17 -13.66
N GLY A 102 5.19 0.66 -14.46
CA GLY A 102 6.55 0.34 -14.04
C GLY A 102 7.36 1.56 -13.65
N GLY A 103 6.92 2.32 -12.66
CA GLY A 103 7.66 3.45 -12.12
C GLY A 103 6.85 4.72 -11.89
N TYR A 104 7.50 5.75 -11.37
CA TYR A 104 6.91 7.03 -10.96
C TYR A 104 6.63 8.00 -12.14
N VAL A 105 6.75 7.54 -13.38
CA VAL A 105 6.61 8.40 -14.57
C VAL A 105 5.25 8.25 -15.26
N ALA A 106 4.51 7.19 -14.98
CA ALA A 106 3.19 6.96 -15.57
C ALA A 106 2.08 7.44 -14.65
N GLN A 107 1.11 8.15 -15.21
CA GLN A 107 -0.10 8.55 -14.51
C GLN A 107 -1.07 7.37 -14.44
N SER A 108 -1.69 7.14 -13.29
CA SER A 108 -2.69 6.09 -13.14
C SER A 108 -3.91 6.35 -14.04
N THR A 109 -4.52 5.27 -14.54
CA THR A 109 -5.81 5.33 -15.23
C THR A 109 -6.99 5.18 -14.27
N SER A 110 -6.72 4.88 -13.02
CA SER A 110 -7.71 4.63 -11.98
C SER A 110 -7.44 5.53 -10.79
N SER A 111 -8.46 6.23 -10.32
CA SER A 111 -8.33 7.11 -9.17
C SER A 111 -8.65 6.38 -7.87
N VAL A 112 -7.94 6.75 -6.81
CA VAL A 112 -8.17 6.30 -5.44
C VAL A 112 -8.45 7.51 -4.56
N TYR A 113 -9.51 7.44 -3.79
CA TYR A 113 -9.93 8.49 -2.87
C TYR A 113 -10.02 7.95 -1.44
N LEU A 114 -9.61 8.76 -0.50
CA LEU A 114 -9.91 8.58 0.92
C LEU A 114 -10.86 9.71 1.33
N ASP A 115 -12.11 9.35 1.66
CA ASP A 115 -13.22 10.29 1.77
C ASP A 115 -13.37 11.17 0.51
N GLU A 116 -13.23 12.48 0.64
CA GLU A 116 -13.30 13.44 -0.47
C GLU A 116 -11.92 13.78 -1.07
N LEU A 117 -10.86 13.12 -0.63
CA LEU A 117 -9.48 13.44 -0.97
C LEU A 117 -8.90 12.48 -1.99
N SER A 118 -8.31 13.00 -3.04
CA SER A 118 -7.58 12.18 -4.00
C SER A 118 -6.25 11.74 -3.42
N LEU A 119 -6.03 10.42 -3.40
CA LEU A 119 -4.74 9.78 -3.16
C LEU A 119 -4.01 9.49 -4.48
N SER A 120 -4.69 9.72 -5.61
CA SER A 120 -4.12 9.46 -6.94
C SER A 120 -2.97 10.41 -7.19
N ASN A 121 -1.84 9.85 -7.53
CA ASN A 121 -0.63 10.58 -7.88
C ASN A 121 0.09 9.80 -8.99
N THR A 122 1.16 10.37 -9.51
CA THR A 122 2.05 9.67 -10.43
C THR A 122 2.66 8.46 -9.72
N GLY A 123 2.67 7.32 -10.39
CA GLY A 123 3.25 6.10 -9.87
C GLY A 123 2.27 5.23 -9.07
N GLU A 124 2.81 4.54 -8.09
CA GLU A 124 2.10 3.55 -7.29
C GLU A 124 1.20 4.20 -6.24
N GLN A 125 0.04 3.60 -6.01
CA GLN A 125 -0.92 4.08 -5.03
C GLN A 125 -0.41 3.84 -3.59
N PRO A 126 -0.63 4.79 -2.67
CA PRO A 126 -0.31 4.57 -1.26
C PRO A 126 -1.15 3.42 -0.70
N SER A 127 -0.55 2.65 0.20
CA SER A 127 -1.29 1.65 0.95
C SER A 127 -2.10 2.35 2.06
N VAL A 128 -3.41 2.13 2.10
CA VAL A 128 -4.27 2.60 3.17
C VAL A 128 -4.62 1.42 4.06
N ARG A 129 -4.27 1.49 5.36
CA ARG A 129 -4.66 0.47 6.33
C ARG A 129 -6.16 0.54 6.61
N MET A 130 -6.85 -0.62 6.57
CA MET A 130 -8.31 -0.71 6.74
C MET A 130 -8.70 -0.65 8.22
N VAL A 131 -8.42 0.47 8.89
CA VAL A 131 -8.80 0.72 10.27
C VAL A 131 -9.87 1.80 10.32
N ASP A 132 -10.99 1.49 10.98
CA ASP A 132 -12.11 2.40 11.16
C ASP A 132 -12.69 2.92 9.83
N ILE A 133 -12.88 2.00 8.89
CA ILE A 133 -13.47 2.23 7.58
C ILE A 133 -14.96 1.90 7.63
N GLU A 134 -15.79 2.81 7.12
CA GLU A 134 -17.22 2.65 6.99
C GLU A 134 -17.57 1.74 5.81
N ARG A 135 -16.98 2.02 4.64
CA ARG A 135 -17.17 1.23 3.42
C ARG A 135 -16.12 1.53 2.37
N VAL A 136 -16.04 0.65 1.38
CA VAL A 136 -15.27 0.85 0.15
C VAL A 136 -16.24 0.85 -1.03
N GLU A 137 -16.18 1.87 -1.88
CA GLU A 137 -16.98 2.00 -3.09
C GLU A 137 -16.06 1.87 -4.32
N ALA A 138 -16.44 1.02 -5.28
CA ALA A 138 -15.73 0.84 -6.55
C ALA A 138 -16.64 1.18 -7.72
N LEU A 139 -16.31 2.23 -8.43
CA LEU A 139 -17.05 2.73 -9.59
C LEU A 139 -16.29 2.34 -10.86
N SER A 140 -16.86 1.44 -11.64
CA SER A 140 -16.25 0.97 -12.88
C SER A 140 -16.66 1.82 -14.07
N GLY A 141 -15.68 2.21 -14.89
CA GLY A 141 -15.85 3.05 -16.08
C GLY A 141 -15.45 4.51 -15.83
N PRO A 142 -15.46 5.34 -16.87
CA PRO A 142 -14.99 6.72 -16.78
C PRO A 142 -15.76 7.55 -15.77
N GLN A 143 -15.05 8.17 -14.84
CA GLN A 143 -15.58 9.03 -13.78
C GLN A 143 -14.94 10.43 -13.78
N GLY A 144 -14.29 10.81 -14.87
CA GLY A 144 -13.46 12.02 -14.95
C GLY A 144 -14.18 13.32 -14.60
N THR A 145 -15.50 13.41 -14.81
CA THR A 145 -16.30 14.60 -14.50
C THR A 145 -16.32 14.91 -13.01
N LEU A 146 -16.38 13.89 -12.16
CA LEU A 146 -16.48 14.05 -10.69
C LEU A 146 -15.14 13.80 -9.97
N TYR A 147 -14.26 13.01 -10.59
CA TYR A 147 -13.05 12.47 -9.94
C TYR A 147 -11.75 12.81 -10.69
N GLY A 148 -11.81 13.71 -11.67
CA GLY A 148 -10.62 14.22 -12.35
C GLY A 148 -10.00 13.29 -13.39
N SER A 149 -8.79 13.65 -13.83
CA SER A 149 -8.11 13.06 -14.99
C SER A 149 -7.74 11.58 -14.80
N ASP A 150 -7.46 11.17 -13.57
CA ASP A 150 -7.02 9.81 -13.24
C ASP A 150 -8.16 8.79 -13.21
N ALA A 151 -9.40 9.24 -13.28
CA ALA A 151 -10.58 8.41 -13.25
C ALA A 151 -11.05 7.97 -14.65
N GLN A 152 -10.13 7.52 -15.51
CA GLN A 152 -10.44 7.11 -16.88
C GLN A 152 -11.05 5.70 -16.94
N ALA A 153 -10.53 4.77 -16.16
CA ALA A 153 -10.98 3.38 -16.11
C ALA A 153 -11.96 3.10 -14.96
N GLY A 154 -11.83 3.86 -13.89
CA GLY A 154 -12.66 3.73 -12.69
C GLY A 154 -12.16 4.56 -11.53
N THR A 155 -12.94 4.52 -10.45
CA THR A 155 -12.62 5.20 -9.20
C THR A 155 -12.88 4.27 -8.03
N MET A 156 -11.94 4.19 -7.11
CA MET A 156 -12.10 3.54 -5.83
C MET A 156 -12.16 4.59 -4.72
N ARG A 157 -13.13 4.48 -3.84
CA ARG A 157 -13.30 5.36 -2.68
C ARG A 157 -13.28 4.55 -1.41
N ILE A 158 -12.45 4.96 -0.48
CA ILE A 158 -12.37 4.44 0.88
C ILE A 158 -13.03 5.49 1.76
N ILE A 159 -14.13 5.14 2.40
CA ILE A 159 -14.89 6.05 3.24
C ILE A 159 -14.65 5.70 4.71
N THR A 160 -14.20 6.68 5.47
CA THR A 160 -13.90 6.51 6.89
C THR A 160 -15.13 6.79 7.75
N ASN A 161 -15.20 6.16 8.94
CA ASN A 161 -16.22 6.51 9.91
C ASN A 161 -16.04 7.96 10.37
N LYS A 162 -17.14 8.71 10.36
CA LYS A 162 -17.17 10.11 10.80
C LYS A 162 -17.36 10.20 12.32
N PRO A 163 -16.97 11.33 12.96
CA PRO A 163 -17.31 11.59 14.34
C PRO A 163 -18.83 11.56 14.55
N VAL A 164 -19.27 10.86 15.59
CA VAL A 164 -20.69 10.70 15.99
C VAL A 164 -20.99 11.61 17.17
N MET A 165 -22.05 12.41 17.04
CA MET A 165 -22.50 13.29 18.12
C MET A 165 -23.12 12.49 19.26
N ASN A 166 -23.02 13.00 20.48
CA ASN A 166 -23.67 12.47 21.68
C ASN A 166 -23.29 11.03 22.07
N GLU A 167 -22.25 10.48 21.47
CA GLU A 167 -21.80 9.11 21.74
C GLU A 167 -20.32 9.10 22.15
N LEU A 168 -20.05 8.65 23.37
CA LEU A 168 -18.69 8.29 23.78
C LEU A 168 -18.47 6.82 23.46
N ASP A 169 -17.58 6.54 22.52
CA ASP A 169 -17.25 5.18 22.13
C ASP A 169 -15.74 4.94 22.10
N ILE A 170 -15.32 3.76 22.55
CA ILE A 170 -13.94 3.31 22.54
C ILE A 170 -13.89 1.90 21.97
N VAL A 171 -13.29 1.75 20.80
CA VAL A 171 -13.07 0.45 20.17
C VAL A 171 -11.58 0.14 20.16
N THR A 172 -11.23 -1.06 20.58
CA THR A 172 -9.86 -1.57 20.49
C THR A 172 -9.87 -2.90 19.78
N ASP A 173 -8.98 -3.05 18.82
CA ASP A 173 -8.77 -4.31 18.12
C ASP A 173 -7.32 -4.75 18.27
N PHE A 174 -7.12 -6.03 18.52
CA PHE A 174 -5.81 -6.65 18.55
C PHE A 174 -5.87 -8.04 17.92
N SER A 175 -5.03 -8.27 16.94
CA SER A 175 -4.84 -9.58 16.37
C SER A 175 -3.37 -9.97 16.31
N ALA A 176 -3.09 -11.24 16.50
CA ALA A 176 -1.76 -11.82 16.34
C ALA A 176 -1.90 -13.07 15.45
N ARG A 177 -0.94 -13.24 14.58
CA ARG A 177 -0.90 -14.37 13.63
C ARG A 177 0.49 -14.96 13.63
N ASP A 178 0.54 -16.28 13.53
CA ASP A 178 1.77 -17.03 13.40
C ASP A 178 1.65 -17.95 12.20
N GLY A 179 2.63 -17.94 11.32
CA GLY A 179 2.70 -18.78 10.14
C GLY A 179 3.58 -20.00 10.38
N SER A 180 3.42 -21.03 9.58
CA SER A 180 4.31 -22.21 9.63
C SER A 180 5.72 -21.90 9.10
N GLN A 181 5.87 -20.83 8.35
CA GLN A 181 7.11 -20.29 7.80
C GLN A 181 7.05 -18.76 7.92
N GLY A 182 8.11 -18.16 8.38
CA GLY A 182 8.22 -16.72 8.54
C GLY A 182 7.96 -16.20 9.97
N GLU A 183 8.10 -14.90 10.12
CA GLU A 183 7.89 -14.20 11.38
C GLU A 183 6.42 -14.07 11.78
N SER A 184 6.17 -13.89 13.08
CA SER A 184 4.83 -13.57 13.59
C SER A 184 4.40 -12.16 13.17
N SER A 185 3.11 -12.03 12.89
CA SER A 185 2.47 -10.76 12.53
C SER A 185 1.52 -10.30 13.64
N HIS A 186 1.30 -9.01 13.74
CA HIS A 186 0.29 -8.46 14.64
C HIS A 186 -0.35 -7.20 14.06
N ASP A 187 -1.58 -6.93 14.49
CA ASP A 187 -2.29 -5.68 14.29
C ASP A 187 -2.84 -5.20 15.63
N ALA A 188 -2.69 -3.92 15.90
CA ALA A 188 -3.26 -3.26 17.06
C ALA A 188 -3.88 -1.93 16.64
N SER A 189 -5.10 -1.65 17.04
CA SER A 189 -5.74 -0.37 16.79
C SER A 189 -6.58 0.09 17.96
N ILE A 190 -6.75 1.40 18.05
CA ILE A 190 -7.64 2.09 18.98
C ILE A 190 -8.42 3.16 18.24
N VAL A 191 -9.71 3.19 18.49
CA VAL A 191 -10.62 4.22 17.98
C VAL A 191 -11.32 4.84 19.19
N LEU A 192 -11.35 6.16 19.23
CA LEU A 192 -12.00 6.92 20.28
C LEU A 192 -12.93 7.94 19.65
N ASN A 193 -14.22 7.89 19.97
CA ASN A 193 -15.20 8.90 19.60
C ASN A 193 -15.59 9.73 20.83
N LEU A 194 -15.40 11.03 20.74
CA LEU A 194 -15.61 11.98 21.84
C LEU A 194 -16.64 13.03 21.44
N PRO A 195 -17.84 13.04 22.01
CA PRO A 195 -18.73 14.18 21.91
C PRO A 195 -18.14 15.33 22.76
N LEU A 196 -17.83 16.46 22.14
CA LEU A 196 -17.28 17.62 22.82
C LEU A 196 -18.36 18.62 23.24
N ILE A 197 -19.37 18.79 22.36
CA ILE A 197 -20.54 19.62 22.59
C ILE A 197 -21.74 18.84 22.05
N ASP A 198 -22.76 18.63 22.89
CA ASP A 198 -23.95 17.89 22.52
C ASP A 198 -24.55 18.42 21.21
N ASP A 199 -24.97 17.52 20.32
CA ASP A 199 -25.57 17.77 19.00
C ASP A 199 -24.75 18.66 18.05
N THR A 200 -23.53 19.10 18.46
CA THR A 200 -22.84 20.16 17.73
C THR A 200 -21.41 19.82 17.33
N LEU A 201 -20.63 19.25 18.24
CA LEU A 201 -19.18 19.05 18.02
C LEU A 201 -18.72 17.70 18.52
N ALA A 202 -18.11 16.91 17.66
CA ALA A 202 -17.52 15.63 18.01
C ALA A 202 -16.13 15.45 17.42
N LEU A 203 -15.27 14.73 18.13
CA LEU A 203 -13.92 14.39 17.75
C LEU A 203 -13.78 12.86 17.67
N ARG A 204 -13.21 12.36 16.58
CA ARG A 204 -12.85 10.95 16.42
C ARG A 204 -11.35 10.82 16.24
N LEU A 205 -10.72 9.98 17.08
CA LEU A 205 -9.29 9.71 17.05
C LEU A 205 -9.08 8.23 16.73
N VAL A 206 -8.12 7.96 15.87
CA VAL A 206 -7.71 6.61 15.49
C VAL A 206 -6.20 6.52 15.58
N GLY A 207 -5.70 5.44 16.16
CA GLY A 207 -4.28 5.09 16.16
C GLY A 207 -4.12 3.60 15.86
N PHE A 208 -3.10 3.24 15.11
CA PHE A 208 -2.83 1.84 14.80
C PHE A 208 -1.35 1.57 14.57
N ASN A 209 -0.98 0.32 14.83
CA ASN A 209 0.32 -0.26 14.53
C ASN A 209 0.10 -1.66 14.00
N ALA A 210 0.78 -2.02 12.93
CA ALA A 210 0.74 -3.35 12.36
C ALA A 210 2.14 -3.81 11.96
N LYS A 211 2.43 -5.08 12.18
CA LYS A 211 3.58 -5.78 11.62
C LYS A 211 3.07 -6.95 10.78
N ASP A 212 3.41 -6.97 9.53
CA ASP A 212 3.26 -8.14 8.67
C ASP A 212 4.64 -8.81 8.58
N GLY A 213 4.79 -9.97 9.23
CA GLY A 213 6.05 -10.72 9.31
C GLY A 213 6.52 -11.16 7.92
N GLY A 214 7.83 -11.15 7.70
CA GLY A 214 8.43 -11.68 6.51
C GLY A 214 8.26 -13.20 6.40
N TYR A 215 8.44 -13.73 5.20
CA TYR A 215 8.32 -15.17 4.92
C TYR A 215 9.19 -15.61 3.72
N ILE A 216 9.98 -14.70 3.17
CA ILE A 216 10.92 -14.98 2.08
C ILE A 216 12.32 -14.83 2.64
N ASP A 217 13.16 -15.85 2.47
CA ASP A 217 14.55 -15.83 2.94
C ASP A 217 15.48 -15.37 1.84
N ASN A 218 16.39 -14.47 2.16
CA ASN A 218 17.54 -14.18 1.33
C ASN A 218 18.68 -15.16 1.68
N ILE A 219 18.82 -16.20 0.87
CA ILE A 219 19.79 -17.27 1.10
C ILE A 219 21.16 -16.94 0.47
N PHE A 220 22.19 -17.61 0.98
CA PHE A 220 23.52 -17.51 0.38
C PHE A 220 23.52 -18.01 -1.06
N GLY A 221 24.15 -17.24 -1.95
CA GLY A 221 24.34 -17.59 -3.36
C GLY A 221 25.40 -16.72 -4.03
N HIS A 222 25.58 -16.96 -5.32
CA HIS A 222 26.51 -16.25 -6.16
C HIS A 222 25.82 -15.72 -7.40
N THR A 223 26.36 -14.67 -8.02
CA THR A 223 26.01 -14.34 -9.40
C THR A 223 26.35 -15.54 -10.30
N PRO A 224 25.58 -15.77 -11.40
CA PRO A 224 25.84 -16.90 -12.30
C PRO A 224 27.30 -16.94 -12.74
N ASP A 225 27.92 -18.12 -12.61
CA ASP A 225 29.27 -18.33 -13.06
C ASP A 225 29.33 -18.46 -14.59
N THR A 226 30.44 -18.05 -15.15
CA THR A 226 30.75 -18.07 -16.59
C THR A 226 30.72 -19.46 -17.20
N ASP A 227 30.97 -20.50 -16.41
CA ASP A 227 31.09 -21.88 -16.89
C ASP A 227 29.78 -22.67 -16.91
N SER A 228 28.72 -22.14 -16.37
CA SER A 228 27.43 -22.85 -16.19
C SER A 228 26.52 -22.82 -17.40
N GLY A 229 27.00 -23.09 -18.60
CA GLY A 229 26.12 -23.42 -19.71
C GLY A 229 26.26 -22.59 -20.99
N GLY A 230 27.43 -22.07 -21.31
CA GLY A 230 27.74 -21.56 -22.64
C GLY A 230 27.39 -20.10 -22.93
N ALA A 231 27.05 -19.32 -21.92
CA ALA A 231 27.09 -17.88 -22.07
C ALA A 231 28.54 -17.43 -21.91
N TRP A 232 29.09 -16.86 -22.97
CA TRP A 232 30.45 -16.29 -22.92
C TRP A 232 30.41 -15.04 -22.02
N ILE A 233 31.25 -15.04 -20.99
CA ILE A 233 31.43 -13.88 -20.12
C ILE A 233 32.85 -13.34 -20.34
N PRO A 234 33.01 -12.02 -20.53
CA PRO A 234 34.34 -11.42 -20.66
C PRO A 234 35.25 -11.80 -19.48
N SER A 235 36.46 -12.16 -19.77
CA SER A 235 37.48 -12.41 -18.73
C SER A 235 37.69 -11.16 -17.89
N GLY A 236 37.13 -11.14 -16.68
CA GLY A 236 37.19 -9.98 -15.78
C GLY A 236 35.92 -9.77 -14.98
N PHE A 237 34.82 -10.38 -15.39
CA PHE A 237 33.61 -10.46 -14.58
C PHE A 237 33.79 -11.58 -13.56
N GLY A 238 34.19 -11.27 -12.36
CA GLY A 238 34.21 -12.23 -11.26
C GLY A 238 32.82 -12.64 -10.82
N THR A 239 32.69 -13.71 -10.08
CA THR A 239 31.48 -14.04 -9.31
C THR A 239 31.45 -13.18 -8.06
N LEU A 240 30.25 -12.60 -7.78
CA LEU A 240 29.95 -11.94 -6.52
C LEU A 240 29.19 -12.91 -5.64
N ASP A 241 29.43 -12.87 -4.35
CA ASP A 241 28.60 -13.55 -3.36
C ASP A 241 27.82 -12.55 -2.51
N ASN A 242 26.80 -13.04 -1.82
CA ASN A 242 25.93 -12.24 -0.98
C ASN A 242 26.07 -12.58 0.51
N ALA A 243 27.19 -13.08 0.97
CA ALA A 243 27.35 -13.53 2.36
C ALA A 243 26.99 -12.46 3.40
N HIS A 244 27.14 -11.19 3.05
CA HIS A 244 26.84 -10.04 3.92
C HIS A 244 25.35 -9.65 3.95
N ALA A 245 24.54 -10.15 3.01
CA ALA A 245 23.14 -9.80 2.85
C ALA A 245 22.20 -11.00 3.15
N VAL A 246 22.73 -12.12 3.63
CA VAL A 246 21.90 -13.28 4.00
C VAL A 246 21.05 -12.93 5.20
N GLU A 247 19.72 -13.10 5.06
CA GLU A 247 18.75 -12.74 6.08
C GLU A 247 17.50 -13.61 5.94
N ASP A 248 16.98 -14.10 7.07
CA ASP A 248 15.69 -14.77 7.12
C ASP A 248 14.56 -13.72 7.11
N ASP A 249 13.38 -14.08 6.58
CA ASP A 249 12.17 -13.24 6.63
C ASP A 249 12.35 -11.85 5.97
N TRP A 250 13.09 -11.79 4.90
CA TRP A 250 13.57 -10.63 4.15
C TRP A 250 12.50 -9.61 3.74
N ASN A 251 11.23 -10.02 3.59
CA ASN A 251 10.14 -9.21 3.07
C ASN A 251 9.14 -8.71 4.13
N GLY A 252 9.55 -8.62 5.39
CA GLY A 252 8.71 -8.10 6.46
C GLY A 252 8.32 -6.63 6.27
N SER A 253 7.19 -6.20 6.91
CA SER A 253 6.79 -4.79 6.91
C SER A 253 6.16 -4.35 8.21
N THR A 254 6.33 -3.06 8.54
CA THR A 254 5.67 -2.35 9.64
C THR A 254 4.85 -1.18 9.11
N ILE A 255 3.68 -0.97 9.69
CA ILE A 255 2.78 0.13 9.32
C ILE A 255 2.29 0.78 10.59
N ASP A 256 2.56 2.08 10.73
CA ASP A 256 2.07 2.93 11.80
C ASP A 256 1.19 4.02 11.24
N GLY A 257 0.15 4.38 11.97
CA GLY A 257 -0.67 5.49 11.51
C GLY A 257 -1.64 6.02 12.56
N TRP A 258 -2.14 7.20 12.25
CA TRP A 258 -3.11 7.90 13.07
C TRP A 258 -4.07 8.73 12.22
N ARG A 259 -5.26 8.99 12.74
CA ARG A 259 -6.24 9.90 12.16
C ARG A 259 -6.96 10.66 13.28
N ALA A 260 -7.18 11.95 13.06
CA ALA A 260 -8.01 12.80 13.87
C ALA A 260 -9.04 13.50 12.99
N ALA A 261 -10.32 13.35 13.29
CA ALA A 261 -11.40 14.00 12.58
C ALA A 261 -12.25 14.81 13.57
N LEU A 262 -12.46 16.08 13.30
CA LEU A 262 -13.30 16.99 14.06
C LEU A 262 -14.49 17.40 13.18
N ARG A 263 -15.69 17.02 13.61
CA ARG A 263 -16.93 17.38 12.94
C ARG A 263 -17.67 18.42 13.77
N TRP A 264 -18.10 19.49 13.10
CA TRP A 264 -18.93 20.54 13.66
C TRP A 264 -20.19 20.70 12.82
N ASP A 265 -21.33 20.37 13.42
CA ASP A 265 -22.67 20.62 12.88
C ASP A 265 -23.07 22.04 13.32
N ILE A 266 -22.89 23.01 12.43
CA ILE A 266 -23.10 24.44 12.68
C ILE A 266 -24.57 24.72 12.94
N ASN A 267 -25.46 24.05 12.18
CA ASN A 267 -26.90 24.05 12.32
C ASN A 267 -27.46 22.84 11.54
N GLU A 268 -28.78 22.75 11.39
CA GLU A 268 -29.47 21.64 10.69
C GLU A 268 -29.09 21.53 9.21
N ASP A 269 -28.67 22.65 8.59
CA ASP A 269 -28.37 22.71 7.16
C ASP A 269 -26.87 22.66 6.85
N TRP A 270 -25.99 22.97 7.83
CA TRP A 270 -24.56 23.14 7.59
C TRP A 270 -23.69 22.37 8.54
N SER A 271 -22.78 21.59 7.98
CA SER A 271 -21.74 20.90 8.73
C SER A 271 -20.36 21.13 8.12
N THR A 272 -19.35 20.95 8.94
CA THR A 272 -17.93 20.97 8.49
C THR A 272 -17.16 19.88 9.20
N THR A 273 -16.24 19.29 8.45
CA THR A 273 -15.32 18.26 8.98
C THR A 273 -13.89 18.63 8.66
N PHE A 274 -13.07 18.73 9.68
CA PHE A 274 -11.62 18.81 9.54
C PHE A 274 -11.02 17.44 9.84
N THR A 275 -10.18 16.92 8.95
CA THR A 275 -9.46 15.66 9.15
C THR A 275 -7.96 15.86 8.95
N ALA A 276 -7.18 15.30 9.87
CA ALA A 276 -5.75 15.16 9.75
C ALA A 276 -5.38 13.70 9.92
N LEU A 277 -4.50 13.18 9.10
CA LEU A 277 -4.00 11.81 9.22
C LEU A 277 -2.55 11.71 8.76
N GLY A 278 -1.86 10.72 9.29
CA GLY A 278 -0.52 10.34 8.87
C GLY A 278 -0.35 8.83 8.90
N GLN A 279 0.41 8.31 7.97
CA GLN A 279 0.80 6.91 7.94
C GLN A 279 2.24 6.77 7.48
N SER A 280 2.97 5.87 8.14
CA SER A 280 4.32 5.45 7.78
C SER A 280 4.32 3.96 7.49
N VAL A 281 4.96 3.57 6.40
CA VAL A 281 5.20 2.18 6.01
C VAL A 281 6.70 1.99 5.87
N ASP A 282 7.24 1.02 6.61
CA ASP A 282 8.60 0.53 6.44
C ASP A 282 8.51 -0.94 6.04
N SER A 283 8.94 -1.26 4.82
CA SER A 283 8.91 -2.62 4.30
C SER A 283 10.27 -3.00 3.74
N GLY A 284 10.63 -4.27 3.91
CA GLY A 284 11.76 -4.91 3.28
C GLY A 284 11.55 -5.13 1.78
N ALA A 285 12.01 -6.24 1.31
CA ALA A 285 11.99 -6.63 -0.09
C ALA A 285 10.60 -6.80 -0.69
N LEU A 286 10.59 -7.01 -1.99
CA LEU A 286 9.39 -7.37 -2.74
C LEU A 286 8.82 -8.72 -2.30
N ASN A 287 7.50 -8.87 -2.38
CA ASN A 287 6.81 -10.15 -2.19
C ASN A 287 7.01 -11.07 -3.42
N ALA A 288 8.26 -11.31 -3.79
CA ALA A 288 8.64 -12.12 -4.93
C ALA A 288 9.78 -13.05 -4.54
N TYR A 289 9.72 -14.29 -4.97
CA TYR A 289 10.76 -15.28 -4.75
C TYR A 289 11.29 -15.81 -6.09
N ASP A 290 12.49 -16.39 -6.05
CA ASP A 290 13.10 -17.01 -7.22
C ASP A 290 12.90 -18.54 -7.17
N PRO A 291 12.09 -19.13 -8.08
CA PRO A 291 11.87 -20.58 -8.12
C PRO A 291 13.16 -21.40 -8.28
N PHE A 292 14.23 -20.82 -8.82
CA PHE A 292 15.53 -21.49 -8.96
C PHE A 292 16.33 -21.49 -7.64
N ALA A 293 16.10 -20.50 -6.76
CA ALA A 293 16.67 -20.48 -5.43
C ALA A 293 15.92 -21.42 -4.45
N GLY A 294 14.67 -21.72 -4.75
CA GLY A 294 13.79 -22.57 -3.94
C GLY A 294 12.48 -21.89 -3.57
N ASP A 295 11.60 -22.65 -2.89
CA ASP A 295 10.33 -22.11 -2.42
C ASP A 295 10.56 -21.05 -1.35
N LEU A 296 9.92 -19.88 -1.52
CA LEU A 296 10.04 -18.70 -0.65
C LEU A 296 11.50 -18.25 -0.42
N LYS A 297 12.35 -18.36 -1.45
CA LYS A 297 13.77 -17.98 -1.36
C LYS A 297 14.18 -17.05 -2.48
N VAL A 298 15.16 -16.18 -2.17
CA VAL A 298 15.82 -15.30 -3.13
C VAL A 298 17.33 -15.32 -2.92
N VAL A 299 18.07 -14.84 -3.91
CA VAL A 299 19.49 -14.52 -3.79
C VAL A 299 19.64 -13.04 -4.17
N LYS A 300 19.76 -12.19 -3.16
CA LYS A 300 19.93 -10.75 -3.26
C LYS A 300 21.27 -10.36 -2.67
N PHE A 301 21.92 -9.39 -3.30
CA PHE A 301 23.29 -9.00 -3.00
C PHE A 301 23.39 -7.71 -2.20
N ASP A 302 22.28 -6.98 -2.05
CA ASP A 302 22.20 -5.74 -1.28
C ASP A 302 20.87 -5.61 -0.60
N GLU A 303 20.79 -4.77 0.44
CA GLU A 303 19.56 -4.49 1.17
C GLU A 303 18.45 -4.00 0.22
N GLU A 304 17.24 -4.50 0.40
CA GLU A 304 16.07 -3.95 -0.28
C GLU A 304 15.13 -3.34 0.77
N PHE A 305 14.64 -2.13 0.50
CA PHE A 305 13.65 -1.49 1.37
C PHE A 305 12.71 -0.57 0.60
N ARG A 306 11.57 -0.31 1.21
CA ARG A 306 10.65 0.76 0.83
C ARG A 306 10.14 1.46 2.09
N LYS A 307 10.34 2.77 2.14
CA LYS A 307 9.76 3.67 3.14
C LYS A 307 8.78 4.59 2.44
N ASP A 308 7.54 4.62 2.92
CA ASP A 308 6.43 5.33 2.30
C ASP A 308 5.68 6.09 3.40
N ASP A 309 6.02 7.36 3.55
CA ASP A 309 5.47 8.25 4.57
C ASP A 309 4.53 9.24 3.91
N TYR A 310 3.33 9.40 4.46
CA TYR A 310 2.44 10.44 3.99
C TYR A 310 1.62 11.09 5.11
N ASP A 311 1.37 12.38 4.92
CA ASP A 311 0.49 13.21 5.73
C ASP A 311 -0.62 13.79 4.86
N MET A 312 -1.80 13.91 5.43
CA MET A 312 -2.96 14.43 4.75
C MET A 312 -3.79 15.30 5.68
N TYR A 313 -4.21 16.45 5.17
CA TYR A 313 -5.11 17.37 5.84
C TYR A 313 -6.29 17.68 4.95
N SER A 314 -7.49 17.68 5.49
CA SER A 314 -8.68 18.03 4.73
C SER A 314 -9.63 18.90 5.51
N PHE A 315 -10.35 19.72 4.77
CA PHE A 315 -11.44 20.55 5.26
C PHE A 315 -12.62 20.41 4.30
N VAL A 316 -13.70 19.84 4.80
CA VAL A 316 -14.93 19.59 4.04
C VAL A 316 -16.05 20.42 4.64
N VAL A 317 -16.78 21.14 3.80
CA VAL A 317 -17.99 21.88 4.14
C VAL A 317 -19.14 21.26 3.36
N GLU A 318 -20.19 20.89 4.05
CA GLU A 318 -21.43 20.38 3.49
C GLU A 318 -22.58 21.32 3.88
N GLY A 319 -23.44 21.63 2.92
CA GLY A 319 -24.55 22.56 3.16
C GLY A 319 -25.77 22.24 2.31
N ASP A 320 -26.95 22.40 2.89
CA ASP A 320 -28.23 22.38 2.18
C ASP A 320 -28.70 23.83 1.93
N LEU A 321 -28.81 24.19 0.66
CA LEU A 321 -29.29 25.50 0.23
C LEU A 321 -30.82 25.53 -0.02
N GLY A 322 -31.52 24.44 0.30
CA GLY A 322 -32.94 24.25 0.06
C GLY A 322 -33.29 23.88 -1.40
N PHE A 323 -32.57 24.40 -2.36
CA PHE A 323 -32.73 24.09 -3.79
C PHE A 323 -31.55 23.23 -4.35
N ALA A 324 -30.44 23.12 -3.61
CA ALA A 324 -29.25 22.36 -3.99
C ALA A 324 -28.44 22.00 -2.76
N GLN A 325 -27.69 20.91 -2.85
CA GLN A 325 -26.68 20.53 -1.89
C GLN A 325 -25.31 21.08 -2.32
N LEU A 326 -24.55 21.62 -1.39
CA LEU A 326 -23.18 22.09 -1.58
C LEU A 326 -22.23 21.16 -0.85
N VAL A 327 -21.21 20.67 -1.56
CA VAL A 327 -20.05 20.01 -0.96
C VAL A 327 -18.79 20.71 -1.44
N SER A 328 -18.02 21.24 -0.52
CA SER A 328 -16.72 21.85 -0.80
C SER A 328 -15.63 21.12 -0.02
N ALA A 329 -14.69 20.53 -0.72
CA ALA A 329 -13.56 19.81 -0.13
C ALA A 329 -12.25 20.47 -0.55
N THR A 330 -11.42 20.78 0.44
CA THR A 330 -10.06 21.28 0.24
C THR A 330 -9.10 20.37 0.97
N SER A 331 -8.02 19.98 0.32
CA SER A 331 -7.05 19.06 0.89
C SER A 331 -5.61 19.44 0.59
N TYR A 332 -4.74 19.02 1.47
CA TYR A 332 -3.30 19.00 1.27
C TYR A 332 -2.80 17.58 1.50
N PHE A 333 -2.01 17.06 0.57
CA PHE A 333 -1.42 15.73 0.62
C PHE A 333 0.07 15.84 0.35
N ASP A 334 0.88 15.33 1.26
CA ASP A 334 2.33 15.20 1.12
C ASP A 334 2.73 13.74 1.28
N ARG A 335 3.56 13.25 0.37
CA ARG A 335 4.04 11.86 0.39
C ARG A 335 5.50 11.79 0.00
N THR A 336 6.28 11.11 0.80
CA THR A 336 7.68 10.79 0.52
C THR A 336 7.85 9.29 0.40
N VAL A 337 8.34 8.85 -0.75
CA VAL A 337 8.69 7.45 -0.99
C VAL A 337 10.19 7.33 -1.20
N LYS A 338 10.84 6.47 -0.42
CA LYS A 338 12.22 6.05 -0.59
C LYS A 338 12.24 4.56 -0.85
N THR A 339 12.85 4.14 -1.94
CA THR A 339 12.97 2.72 -2.26
C THR A 339 14.38 2.41 -2.71
N HIS A 340 14.86 1.28 -2.25
CA HIS A 340 16.13 0.70 -2.68
C HIS A 340 15.88 -0.72 -3.12
N ARG A 341 16.41 -1.10 -4.27
CA ARG A 341 16.23 -2.44 -4.85
C ARG A 341 17.54 -2.95 -5.40
N ASP A 342 17.83 -4.20 -5.10
CA ASP A 342 19.00 -4.87 -5.65
C ASP A 342 18.79 -5.26 -7.11
N ASN A 343 19.53 -4.63 -8.00
CA ASN A 343 19.58 -4.93 -9.42
C ASN A 343 20.86 -5.69 -9.84
N THR A 344 21.64 -6.19 -8.90
CA THR A 344 22.94 -6.83 -9.16
C THR A 344 22.81 -7.98 -10.16
N ALA A 345 21.89 -8.91 -9.95
CA ALA A 345 21.68 -10.04 -10.86
C ALA A 345 21.27 -9.59 -12.28
N TYR A 346 20.39 -8.59 -12.36
CA TYR A 346 19.95 -8.01 -13.64
C TYR A 346 21.12 -7.33 -14.37
N ASN A 347 21.88 -6.51 -13.69
CA ASN A 347 23.02 -5.82 -14.25
C ASN A 347 24.10 -6.81 -14.70
N HIS A 348 24.34 -7.86 -13.92
CA HIS A 348 25.27 -8.92 -14.27
C HIS A 348 24.83 -9.67 -15.54
N GLN A 349 23.56 -10.04 -15.64
CA GLN A 349 23.01 -10.69 -16.85
C GLN A 349 23.09 -9.78 -18.09
N TRP A 350 22.81 -8.50 -17.93
CA TRP A 350 22.94 -7.53 -19.00
C TRP A 350 24.39 -7.41 -19.48
N ALA A 351 25.34 -7.29 -18.54
CA ALA A 351 26.74 -7.26 -18.87
C ALA A 351 27.18 -8.51 -19.63
N GLN A 352 26.76 -9.70 -19.19
CA GLN A 352 27.00 -10.96 -19.89
C GLN A 352 26.49 -10.95 -21.33
N ASN A 353 25.24 -10.58 -21.50
CA ASN A 353 24.58 -10.65 -22.80
C ASN A 353 25.11 -9.63 -23.82
N TYR A 354 25.37 -8.42 -23.37
CA TYR A 354 25.79 -7.34 -24.27
C TYR A 354 27.28 -7.29 -24.49
N CYS A 355 28.08 -7.42 -23.47
CA CYS A 355 29.52 -7.34 -23.60
C CYS A 355 30.08 -8.54 -24.35
N GLY A 356 29.55 -9.75 -24.12
CA GLY A 356 29.92 -10.95 -24.87
C GLY A 356 29.63 -10.86 -26.36
N VAL A 357 28.49 -10.31 -26.76
CA VAL A 357 28.15 -10.13 -28.17
C VAL A 357 29.08 -9.12 -28.83
N TYR A 358 29.38 -8.03 -28.16
CA TYR A 358 30.18 -6.95 -28.74
C TYR A 358 31.67 -7.29 -28.82
N GLU A 359 32.23 -8.01 -27.88
CA GLU A 359 33.62 -8.48 -27.97
C GLU A 359 33.83 -9.56 -29.05
N SER A 360 32.77 -10.31 -29.40
CA SER A 360 32.83 -11.35 -30.41
C SER A 360 32.68 -10.82 -31.85
N ASP A 361 32.17 -9.60 -32.07
CA ASP A 361 31.96 -9.02 -33.39
C ASP A 361 32.83 -7.77 -33.64
N PRO A 362 33.88 -7.90 -34.44
CA PRO A 362 34.77 -6.79 -34.77
C PRO A 362 34.10 -5.59 -35.43
N SER A 363 32.88 -5.74 -35.98
CA SER A 363 32.15 -4.63 -36.62
C SER A 363 31.71 -3.56 -35.63
N TYR A 364 31.59 -3.92 -34.36
CA TYR A 364 31.28 -2.99 -33.28
C TYR A 364 32.50 -2.30 -32.67
N TYR A 365 33.70 -2.74 -33.01
CA TYR A 365 34.97 -2.21 -32.49
C TYR A 365 35.16 -0.69 -32.68
N PRO A 366 34.75 -0.06 -33.80
CA PRO A 366 34.99 1.38 -33.97
C PRO A 366 34.29 2.27 -32.95
N TYR A 367 33.25 1.79 -32.30
CA TYR A 367 32.48 2.57 -31.30
C TYR A 367 33.15 2.53 -29.91
N TYR A 368 34.09 1.65 -29.70
CA TYR A 368 34.67 1.36 -28.37
C TYR A 368 36.06 1.92 -28.10
N TYR A 369 36.81 2.21 -29.14
CA TYR A 369 38.27 2.50 -29.02
C TYR A 369 38.67 3.95 -29.29
N ALA A 370 37.74 4.86 -29.58
CA ALA A 370 38.08 6.25 -29.84
C ALA A 370 38.63 7.01 -28.62
N ALA A 371 38.64 6.40 -27.46
CA ALA A 371 39.07 7.05 -26.21
C ALA A 371 40.39 6.51 -25.63
N ALA A 372 41.05 5.54 -26.25
CA ALA A 372 42.29 4.98 -25.75
C ALA A 372 43.48 5.95 -25.92
N ASP A 373 43.32 7.08 -26.57
CA ASP A 373 44.32 8.11 -26.80
C ASP A 373 44.39 9.22 -25.73
N GLY A 374 43.61 9.05 -24.63
CA GLY A 374 43.59 10.02 -23.54
C GLY A 374 42.71 11.24 -23.77
N SER A 375 41.99 11.33 -24.87
CA SER A 375 41.05 12.42 -25.19
C SER A 375 39.64 12.26 -24.58
N GLY A 376 39.48 11.22 -23.81
CA GLY A 376 38.51 11.05 -22.75
C GLY A 376 37.06 11.26 -23.05
N VAL A 377 36.33 10.41 -23.70
CA VAL A 377 34.93 10.05 -23.34
C VAL A 377 34.75 8.59 -23.71
N VAL A 378 34.88 7.73 -22.76
CA VAL A 378 34.56 6.32 -22.92
C VAL A 378 33.06 6.18 -22.79
N TRP A 379 32.34 6.15 -23.89
CA TRP A 379 30.88 6.09 -23.88
C TRP A 379 30.30 4.73 -23.52
N TRP A 380 31.14 3.70 -23.42
CA TRP A 380 30.61 2.35 -23.34
C TRP A 380 31.01 1.50 -22.13
N PRO A 381 32.03 1.74 -21.37
CA PRO A 381 32.51 0.78 -20.36
C PRO A 381 31.55 0.54 -19.20
N VAL A 382 30.55 1.37 -19.00
CA VAL A 382 29.67 1.29 -17.83
C VAL A 382 29.00 -0.08 -17.70
N TYR A 383 28.52 -0.65 -18.80
CA TYR A 383 27.89 -1.98 -18.78
C TYR A 383 28.86 -3.16 -18.88
N CYS A 384 30.11 -2.89 -19.29
CA CYS A 384 31.15 -3.90 -19.47
C CYS A 384 32.24 -3.83 -18.41
N MET A 385 32.08 -3.03 -17.38
CA MET A 385 32.94 -3.05 -16.20
C MET A 385 32.63 -4.25 -15.32
N ALA A 386 33.58 -4.65 -14.50
CA ALA A 386 33.38 -5.71 -13.52
C ALA A 386 32.12 -5.42 -12.71
N PRO A 387 31.21 -6.40 -12.52
CA PRO A 387 29.96 -6.19 -11.80
C PRO A 387 30.31 -5.77 -10.38
N THR A 388 29.65 -4.72 -9.94
CA THR A 388 29.60 -4.30 -8.54
C THR A 388 28.21 -4.59 -8.01
N ILE A 389 28.08 -4.72 -6.71
CA ILE A 389 26.78 -4.80 -6.05
C ILE A 389 25.99 -3.54 -6.42
N ASN A 390 24.73 -3.72 -6.83
CA ASN A 390 23.84 -2.66 -7.35
C ASN A 390 24.34 -1.87 -8.55
N GLY A 391 25.46 -2.25 -9.17
CA GLY A 391 25.95 -1.58 -10.37
C GLY A 391 26.32 -0.12 -10.16
N ASP A 392 26.92 0.24 -9.04
CA ASP A 392 27.43 1.58 -8.71
C ASP A 392 28.59 2.00 -9.64
N TYR A 393 28.37 1.87 -10.95
CA TYR A 393 29.32 2.30 -11.98
C TYR A 393 29.38 3.82 -12.14
N LEU A 394 28.45 4.56 -11.50
CA LEU A 394 28.25 5.99 -11.72
C LEU A 394 28.83 6.88 -10.63
N SER A 395 29.51 6.33 -9.63
CA SER A 395 30.15 7.11 -8.58
C SER A 395 31.64 7.43 -8.84
N ALA A 396 32.03 7.54 -10.10
CA ALA A 396 33.36 8.02 -10.47
C ALA A 396 33.26 9.38 -11.18
#